data_771dfa9bd3cda927b5c672c7b32e6a63
#
_entry.id   771dfa9bd3cda927b5c672c7b32e6a63
#
_cell.length_a   1.000
_cell.length_b   1.000
_cell.length_c   1.000
_cell.angle_alpha   90.00
_cell.angle_beta   90.00
_cell.angle_gamma   90.00
#
_symmetry.space_group_name_H-M   'P 1'
#
loop_
_entity.id
_entity.type
_entity.pdbx_description
1 polymer ?
#
loop_
_entity_poly.entity_id
_entity_poly.type
_entity_poly.pdbx_seq_one_letter_code
_entity_poly.pdbx_strand_id
1 'polypeptide(L)'
;MVIRFFVDFDKEERWLDRMAAEGRLMTKRGPVYTSTPIEPGSAVVRIDYRPRMSVADFDDYRQLFADAGWRHISGTRTSGTQHFASTAADADTEIFSDARSRALRYKRALDVHAAVLLPLLVVVFALLSMEGSGVRLILSPDEWYLTPGLWEMQGSRFVGAFLFETVFVAMRVGLPLLLVVGTALMLATAVRQGVLYRRAVAGAATS
;
A
#
# COMPACT_ATOMS: atom_id res chain seq x y z
N MET A 1 -0.29 7.90 -18.04
CA MET A 1 -0.33 7.88 -16.57
C MET A 1 -1.48 6.98 -16.14
N VAL A 2 -1.26 6.02 -15.23
CA VAL A 2 -2.26 5.04 -14.77
C VAL A 2 -2.19 4.93 -13.25
N ILE A 3 -3.34 4.85 -12.57
CA ILE A 3 -3.42 4.60 -11.13
C ILE A 3 -3.76 3.12 -10.93
N ARG A 4 -2.90 2.40 -10.20
CA ARG A 4 -3.11 1.00 -9.83
C ARG A 4 -2.56 0.69 -8.43
N PHE A 5 -3.21 -0.27 -7.78
CA PHE A 5 -2.80 -0.77 -6.46
C PHE A 5 -2.53 -2.27 -6.57
N PHE A 6 -1.35 -2.67 -6.13
CA PHE A 6 -0.96 -4.07 -6.06
C PHE A 6 -0.52 -4.39 -4.63
N VAL A 7 -0.99 -5.51 -4.11
CA VAL A 7 -0.54 -6.12 -2.85
C VAL A 7 0.35 -7.32 -3.14
N ASP A 8 0.24 -7.84 -4.35
CA ASP A 8 0.91 -9.05 -4.85
C ASP A 8 2.01 -8.62 -5.81
N PHE A 9 3.28 -8.76 -5.38
CA PHE A 9 4.44 -8.35 -6.17
C PHE A 9 4.55 -9.13 -7.48
N ASP A 10 4.24 -10.44 -7.47
CA ASP A 10 4.29 -11.26 -8.67
C ASP A 10 3.24 -10.81 -9.72
N LYS A 11 2.07 -10.32 -9.27
CA LYS A 11 1.06 -9.76 -10.18
C LYS A 11 1.48 -8.39 -10.72
N GLU A 12 2.13 -7.58 -9.90
CA GLU A 12 2.67 -6.29 -10.32
C GLU A 12 3.77 -6.50 -11.36
N GLU A 13 4.74 -7.40 -11.10
CA GLU A 13 5.82 -7.75 -12.04
C GLU A 13 5.26 -8.22 -13.39
N ARG A 14 4.32 -9.18 -13.39
CA ARG A 14 3.70 -9.65 -14.64
C ARG A 14 2.97 -8.54 -15.41
N TRP A 15 2.40 -7.57 -14.71
CA TRP A 15 1.79 -6.42 -15.38
C TRP A 15 2.85 -5.48 -15.96
N LEU A 16 3.93 -5.21 -15.22
CA LEU A 16 5.05 -4.39 -15.67
C LEU A 16 5.76 -5.01 -16.89
N ASP A 17 5.98 -6.31 -16.87
CA ASP A 17 6.57 -7.05 -18.00
C ASP A 17 5.68 -7.00 -19.25
N ARG A 18 4.35 -7.09 -19.10
CA ARG A 18 3.44 -6.87 -20.24
C ARG A 18 3.53 -5.46 -20.80
N MET A 19 3.65 -4.45 -19.94
CA MET A 19 3.82 -3.07 -20.40
C MET A 19 5.15 -2.89 -21.14
N ALA A 20 6.23 -3.51 -20.67
CA ALA A 20 7.52 -3.51 -21.32
C ALA A 20 7.47 -4.24 -22.69
N ALA A 21 6.74 -5.37 -22.78
CA ALA A 21 6.50 -6.08 -24.06
C ALA A 21 5.73 -5.21 -25.07
N GLU A 22 4.92 -4.27 -24.60
CA GLU A 22 4.21 -3.28 -25.42
C GLU A 22 5.03 -2.01 -25.70
N GLY A 23 6.32 -1.98 -25.35
CA GLY A 23 7.20 -0.83 -25.57
C GLY A 23 7.06 0.29 -24.54
N ARG A 24 6.62 -0.02 -23.31
CA ARG A 24 6.38 0.97 -22.25
C ARG A 24 7.04 0.55 -20.94
N LEU A 25 8.17 1.19 -20.61
CA LEU A 25 8.76 1.02 -19.28
C LEU A 25 7.98 1.87 -18.27
N MET A 26 7.39 1.21 -17.27
CA MET A 26 6.60 1.86 -16.25
C MET A 26 7.46 2.18 -15.03
N THR A 27 7.39 3.43 -14.55
CA THR A 27 7.96 3.88 -13.28
C THR A 27 6.86 4.24 -12.31
N LYS A 28 7.05 3.97 -11.01
CA LYS A 28 6.02 4.10 -9.98
C LYS A 28 6.34 5.23 -9.00
N ARG A 29 5.36 6.07 -8.72
CA ARG A 29 5.40 7.03 -7.61
C ARG A 29 4.09 6.94 -6.81
N GLY A 30 4.15 6.36 -5.64
CA GLY A 30 2.94 6.02 -4.87
C GLY A 30 2.02 5.08 -5.66
N PRO A 31 0.72 5.37 -5.84
CA PRO A 31 -0.19 4.57 -6.63
C PRO A 31 -0.16 4.89 -8.14
N VAL A 32 0.65 5.86 -8.55
CA VAL A 32 0.68 6.38 -9.91
C VAL A 32 1.83 5.76 -10.68
N TYR A 33 1.53 5.24 -11.88
CA TYR A 33 2.52 4.77 -12.85
C TYR A 33 2.59 5.72 -14.03
N THR A 34 3.81 6.08 -14.40
CA THR A 34 4.14 6.84 -15.61
C THR A 34 4.92 5.96 -16.57
N SER A 35 4.69 6.12 -17.86
CA SER A 35 5.36 5.32 -18.89
C SER A 35 6.41 6.14 -19.62
N THR A 36 7.55 5.50 -19.91
CA THR A 36 8.56 5.97 -20.84
C THR A 36 8.62 5.00 -22.01
N PRO A 37 8.65 5.48 -23.27
CA PRO A 37 8.79 4.60 -24.43
C PRO A 37 10.12 3.86 -24.40
N ILE A 38 10.08 2.57 -24.73
CA ILE A 38 11.25 1.70 -24.92
C ILE A 38 11.00 0.82 -26.14
N GLU A 39 12.01 0.11 -26.61
CA GLU A 39 11.85 -0.94 -27.61
C GLU A 39 10.99 -2.08 -27.02
N PRO A 40 9.96 -2.57 -27.72
CA PRO A 40 9.11 -3.64 -27.23
C PRO A 40 9.90 -4.89 -26.81
N GLY A 41 9.67 -5.35 -25.58
CA GLY A 41 10.34 -6.53 -25.03
C GLY A 41 11.79 -6.31 -24.57
N SER A 42 12.32 -5.08 -24.63
CA SER A 42 13.72 -4.77 -24.27
C SER A 42 13.99 -4.65 -22.78
N ALA A 43 12.99 -4.87 -21.91
CA ALA A 43 13.16 -4.75 -20.47
C ALA A 43 12.34 -5.78 -19.71
N VAL A 44 12.89 -6.25 -18.60
CA VAL A 44 12.22 -7.07 -17.59
C VAL A 44 12.22 -6.30 -16.28
N VAL A 45 11.11 -6.30 -15.55
CA VAL A 45 10.99 -5.55 -14.28
C VAL A 45 10.81 -6.50 -13.11
N ARG A 46 11.60 -6.30 -12.05
CA ARG A 46 11.51 -7.05 -10.79
C ARG A 46 11.38 -6.13 -9.60
N ILE A 47 10.74 -6.65 -8.56
CA ILE A 47 10.41 -5.90 -7.36
C ILE A 47 11.04 -6.57 -6.15
N ASP A 48 11.85 -5.82 -5.41
CA ASP A 48 12.22 -6.17 -4.03
C ASP A 48 11.46 -5.30 -3.03
N TYR A 49 11.39 -5.75 -1.80
CA TYR A 49 10.84 -4.99 -0.69
C TYR A 49 11.91 -4.82 0.39
N ARG A 50 12.33 -3.58 0.59
CA ARG A 50 13.23 -3.18 1.66
C ARG A 50 12.55 -2.13 2.51
N PRO A 51 12.36 -2.37 3.81
CA PRO A 51 11.90 -1.33 4.71
C PRO A 51 12.89 -0.18 4.74
N ARG A 52 12.70 0.77 5.59
CA ARG A 52 13.53 1.96 5.72
C ARG A 52 15.04 1.64 5.71
N MET A 53 15.79 2.30 4.85
CA MET A 53 17.25 2.25 4.72
C MET A 53 17.88 3.58 5.12
N SER A 54 19.13 3.58 5.60
CA SER A 54 19.96 4.80 5.67
C SER A 54 20.31 5.29 4.27
N VAL A 55 20.92 6.46 4.15
CA VAL A 55 21.39 6.97 2.83
C VAL A 55 22.48 6.06 2.29
N ALA A 56 23.49 5.72 3.11
CA ALA A 56 24.58 4.85 2.71
C ALA A 56 24.09 3.45 2.29
N ASP A 57 23.24 2.81 3.13
CA ASP A 57 22.68 1.48 2.81
C ASP A 57 21.88 1.51 1.49
N PHE A 58 21.19 2.61 1.19
CA PHE A 58 20.40 2.72 -0.04
C PHE A 58 21.30 2.86 -1.26
N ASP A 59 22.39 3.60 -1.15
CA ASP A 59 23.37 3.77 -2.25
C ASP A 59 24.11 2.45 -2.49
N ASP A 60 24.58 1.77 -1.46
CA ASP A 60 25.21 0.44 -1.54
C ASP A 60 24.26 -0.59 -2.14
N TYR A 61 22.99 -0.57 -1.70
CA TYR A 61 21.94 -1.45 -2.22
C TYR A 61 21.71 -1.23 -3.72
N ARG A 62 21.64 0.01 -4.19
CA ARG A 62 21.49 0.32 -5.62
C ARG A 62 22.71 -0.10 -6.44
N GLN A 63 23.90 0.11 -5.89
CA GLN A 63 25.15 -0.28 -6.54
C GLN A 63 25.24 -1.80 -6.70
N LEU A 64 24.89 -2.57 -5.65
CA LEU A 64 24.84 -4.04 -5.70
C LEU A 64 23.99 -4.55 -6.88
N PHE A 65 22.81 -3.95 -7.09
CA PHE A 65 21.96 -4.32 -8.21
C PHE A 65 22.50 -3.84 -9.56
N ALA A 66 23.14 -2.66 -9.59
CA ALA A 66 23.77 -2.15 -10.81
C ALA A 66 24.91 -3.05 -11.28
N ASP A 67 25.74 -3.54 -10.36
CA ASP A 67 26.83 -4.50 -10.64
C ASP A 67 26.31 -5.83 -11.18
N ALA A 68 25.06 -6.20 -10.83
CA ALA A 68 24.38 -7.38 -11.35
C ALA A 68 23.54 -7.10 -12.64
N GLY A 69 23.70 -5.93 -13.27
CA GLY A 69 23.03 -5.59 -14.52
C GLY A 69 21.59 -5.05 -14.36
N TRP A 70 21.20 -4.67 -13.14
CA TRP A 70 19.86 -4.16 -12.84
C TRP A 70 19.88 -2.65 -12.55
N ARG A 71 19.07 -1.90 -13.27
CA ARG A 71 18.91 -0.46 -13.04
C ARG A 71 17.75 -0.19 -12.11
N HIS A 72 17.99 0.51 -11.01
CA HIS A 72 16.92 1.00 -10.14
C HIS A 72 16.08 2.06 -10.87
N ILE A 73 14.77 1.82 -11.01
CA ILE A 73 13.85 2.68 -11.77
C ILE A 73 12.80 3.36 -10.90
N SER A 74 12.52 2.82 -9.72
CA SER A 74 11.49 3.37 -8.84
C SER A 74 11.66 2.89 -7.41
N GLY A 75 11.29 3.75 -6.48
CA GLY A 75 11.42 3.53 -5.04
C GLY A 75 12.31 4.58 -4.39
N THR A 76 12.18 4.70 -3.08
CA THR A 76 13.02 5.56 -2.24
C THR A 76 13.49 4.76 -1.03
N ARG A 77 14.44 5.29 -0.29
CA ARG A 77 14.94 4.64 0.94
C ARG A 77 13.87 4.36 2.01
N THR A 78 12.66 4.93 1.86
CA THR A 78 11.55 4.79 2.82
C THR A 78 10.27 4.25 2.22
N SER A 79 10.22 4.01 0.91
CA SER A 79 8.98 3.58 0.22
C SER A 79 8.64 2.09 0.40
N GLY A 80 9.58 1.29 0.90
CA GLY A 80 9.46 -0.16 0.99
C GLY A 80 9.69 -0.86 -0.35
N THR A 81 8.81 -0.69 -1.32
CA THR A 81 8.95 -1.30 -2.65
C THR A 81 10.03 -0.62 -3.49
N GLN A 82 10.91 -1.44 -4.07
CA GLN A 82 12.00 -1.05 -4.95
C GLN A 82 11.84 -1.77 -6.29
N HIS A 83 11.86 -1.01 -7.39
CA HIS A 83 11.68 -1.56 -8.73
C HIS A 83 13.00 -1.48 -9.50
N PHE A 84 13.37 -2.57 -10.11
CA PHE A 84 14.57 -2.70 -10.93
C PHE A 84 14.18 -3.16 -12.33
N ALA A 85 14.84 -2.60 -13.33
CA ALA A 85 14.71 -3.03 -14.72
C ALA A 85 16.07 -3.53 -15.22
N SER A 86 16.08 -4.72 -15.82
CA SER A 86 17.19 -5.18 -16.64
C SER A 86 16.90 -4.91 -18.10
N THR A 87 17.88 -4.41 -18.82
CA THR A 87 17.81 -4.10 -20.26
C THR A 87 18.87 -4.86 -21.07
N ALA A 88 19.64 -5.75 -20.45
CA ALA A 88 20.62 -6.57 -21.12
C ALA A 88 19.95 -7.83 -21.68
N ALA A 89 20.21 -8.17 -22.94
CA ALA A 89 19.64 -9.32 -23.62
C ALA A 89 20.00 -10.66 -22.95
N ASP A 90 21.16 -10.72 -22.30
CA ASP A 90 21.67 -11.92 -21.60
C ASP A 90 21.57 -11.79 -20.08
N ALA A 91 20.82 -10.80 -19.57
CA ALA A 91 20.68 -10.61 -18.13
C ALA A 91 19.84 -11.73 -17.52
N ASP A 92 20.23 -12.13 -16.33
CA ASP A 92 19.38 -12.97 -15.49
C ASP A 92 18.00 -12.31 -15.36
N THR A 93 16.94 -13.08 -15.59
CA THR A 93 15.57 -12.57 -15.51
C THR A 93 15.05 -12.47 -14.07
N GLU A 94 15.86 -12.88 -13.09
CA GLU A 94 15.53 -12.88 -11.68
C GLU A 94 16.59 -12.13 -10.86
N ILE A 95 16.12 -11.33 -9.89
CA ILE A 95 16.99 -10.63 -8.93
C ILE A 95 17.26 -11.46 -7.67
N PHE A 96 16.60 -12.59 -7.53
CA PHE A 96 16.73 -13.46 -6.36
C PHE A 96 17.46 -14.74 -6.75
N SER A 97 18.46 -15.11 -5.95
CA SER A 97 19.25 -16.32 -6.14
C SER A 97 18.44 -17.62 -5.94
N ASP A 98 17.35 -17.54 -5.18
CA ASP A 98 16.50 -18.69 -4.84
C ASP A 98 15.05 -18.26 -4.51
N ALA A 99 14.14 -19.22 -4.55
CA ALA A 99 12.72 -19.01 -4.28
C ALA A 99 12.45 -18.56 -2.82
N ARG A 100 13.31 -18.97 -1.88
CA ARG A 100 13.19 -18.54 -0.46
C ARG A 100 13.51 -17.04 -0.32
N SER A 101 14.58 -16.58 -0.96
CA SER A 101 14.96 -15.16 -1.00
C SER A 101 13.85 -14.32 -1.63
N ARG A 102 13.22 -14.82 -2.70
CA ARG A 102 12.06 -14.21 -3.33
C ARG A 102 10.85 -14.13 -2.36
N ALA A 103 10.59 -15.19 -1.58
CA ALA A 103 9.50 -15.21 -0.59
C ALA A 103 9.72 -14.19 0.54
N LEU A 104 10.97 -13.94 0.94
CA LEU A 104 11.30 -13.03 2.05
C LEU A 104 10.84 -11.57 1.81
N ARG A 105 10.64 -11.13 0.56
CA ARG A 105 10.07 -9.81 0.29
C ARG A 105 8.65 -9.66 0.85
N TYR A 106 7.82 -10.71 0.75
CA TYR A 106 6.49 -10.73 1.35
C TYR A 106 6.54 -10.73 2.88
N LYS A 107 7.51 -11.47 3.47
CA LYS A 107 7.72 -11.46 4.92
C LYS A 107 8.10 -10.06 5.42
N ARG A 108 9.07 -9.41 4.77
CA ARG A 108 9.47 -8.03 5.14
C ARG A 108 8.32 -7.04 5.06
N ALA A 109 7.48 -7.15 4.01
CA ALA A 109 6.28 -6.33 3.88
C ALA A 109 5.26 -6.62 4.99
N LEU A 110 5.02 -7.89 5.31
CA LEU A 110 4.14 -8.32 6.39
C LEU A 110 4.62 -7.80 7.75
N ASP A 111 5.92 -7.91 8.04
CA ASP A 111 6.51 -7.45 9.32
C ASP A 111 6.27 -5.94 9.53
N VAL A 112 6.43 -5.13 8.47
CA VAL A 112 6.13 -3.68 8.52
C VAL A 112 4.65 -3.42 8.74
N HIS A 113 3.77 -4.13 8.01
CA HIS A 113 2.32 -3.98 8.20
C HIS A 113 1.89 -4.40 9.61
N ALA A 114 2.43 -5.50 10.14
CA ALA A 114 2.13 -5.96 11.50
C ALA A 114 2.58 -4.95 12.57
N ALA A 115 3.75 -4.35 12.41
CA ALA A 115 4.28 -3.36 13.34
C ALA A 115 3.38 -2.09 13.44
N VAL A 116 2.70 -1.71 12.36
CA VAL A 116 1.74 -0.60 12.35
C VAL A 116 0.35 -1.05 12.77
N LEU A 117 -0.08 -2.23 12.31
CA LEU A 117 -1.41 -2.75 12.55
C LEU A 117 -1.69 -3.05 14.02
N LEU A 118 -0.71 -3.63 14.75
CA LEU A 118 -0.90 -4.00 16.16
C LEU A 118 -1.31 -2.81 17.05
N PRO A 119 -0.57 -1.67 17.07
CA PRO A 119 -1.00 -0.51 17.85
C PRO A 119 -2.33 0.08 17.34
N LEU A 120 -2.59 0.06 16.02
CA LEU A 120 -3.88 0.51 15.48
C LEU A 120 -5.05 -0.32 15.98
N LEU A 121 -4.90 -1.65 16.06
CA LEU A 121 -5.93 -2.53 16.62
C LEU A 121 -6.23 -2.21 18.09
N VAL A 122 -5.19 -1.88 18.89
CA VAL A 122 -5.39 -1.46 20.29
C VAL A 122 -6.18 -0.14 20.35
N VAL A 123 -5.82 0.83 19.50
CA VAL A 123 -6.54 2.13 19.45
C VAL A 123 -7.99 1.93 19.01
N VAL A 124 -8.23 1.14 17.96
CA VAL A 124 -9.59 0.86 17.47
C VAL A 124 -10.39 0.11 18.53
N PHE A 125 -9.79 -0.89 19.21
CA PHE A 125 -10.44 -1.60 20.29
C PHE A 125 -10.83 -0.65 21.44
N ALA A 126 -9.92 0.21 21.89
CA ALA A 126 -10.20 1.20 22.93
C ALA A 126 -11.34 2.14 22.50
N LEU A 127 -11.30 2.62 21.26
CA LEU A 127 -12.31 3.52 20.69
C LEU A 127 -13.70 2.86 20.63
N LEU A 128 -13.77 1.59 20.25
CA LEU A 128 -15.03 0.84 20.20
C LEU A 128 -15.53 0.41 21.58
N SER A 129 -14.66 0.37 22.60
CA SER A 129 -15.00 0.01 23.98
C SER A 129 -15.46 1.19 24.84
N MET A 130 -15.31 2.43 24.38
CA MET A 130 -15.76 3.62 25.12
C MET A 130 -17.29 3.68 25.14
N GLU A 131 -17.87 3.76 26.34
CA GLU A 131 -19.32 3.89 26.53
C GLU A 131 -19.84 5.18 25.87
N GLY A 132 -20.90 5.06 25.08
CA GLY A 132 -21.63 6.19 24.47
C GLY A 132 -21.08 6.76 23.18
N SER A 133 -19.87 6.38 22.73
CA SER A 133 -19.25 7.01 21.55
C SER A 133 -18.78 6.05 20.45
N GLY A 134 -18.76 4.75 20.71
CA GLY A 134 -18.16 3.75 19.82
C GLY A 134 -19.06 3.34 18.65
N VAL A 135 -19.35 2.06 18.58
CA VAL A 135 -20.13 1.44 17.49
C VAL A 135 -21.52 2.06 17.35
N ARG A 136 -22.19 2.40 18.48
CA ARG A 136 -23.53 3.01 18.47
C ARG A 136 -23.53 4.31 17.66
N LEU A 137 -22.61 5.22 17.93
CA LEU A 137 -22.55 6.50 17.22
C LEU A 137 -22.35 6.32 15.71
N ILE A 138 -21.49 5.36 15.30
CA ILE A 138 -21.27 5.07 13.88
C ILE A 138 -22.55 4.52 13.23
N LEU A 139 -23.32 3.71 13.95
CA LEU A 139 -24.51 3.02 13.44
C LEU A 139 -25.81 3.82 13.57
N SER A 140 -25.79 4.98 14.25
CA SER A 140 -26.97 5.82 14.51
C SER A 140 -26.81 7.19 13.83
N PRO A 141 -27.06 7.31 12.51
CA PRO A 141 -26.91 8.57 11.77
C PRO A 141 -27.81 9.71 12.29
N ASP A 142 -28.92 9.37 12.92
CA ASP A 142 -29.87 10.28 13.59
C ASP A 142 -29.22 11.00 14.79
N GLU A 143 -28.21 10.38 15.42
CA GLU A 143 -27.47 10.95 16.55
C GLU A 143 -26.23 11.77 16.10
N TRP A 144 -25.96 11.88 14.80
CA TRP A 144 -24.75 12.57 14.31
C TRP A 144 -24.83 14.09 14.49
N TYR A 145 -26.02 14.67 14.34
CA TYR A 145 -26.26 16.10 14.48
C TYR A 145 -26.90 16.39 15.84
N LEU A 146 -26.24 17.22 16.63
CA LEU A 146 -26.67 17.51 18.02
C LEU A 146 -27.39 18.85 18.14
N THR A 147 -27.45 19.67 17.08
CA THR A 147 -28.16 20.95 17.10
C THR A 147 -29.66 20.71 17.27
N PRO A 148 -30.27 21.12 18.40
CA PRO A 148 -31.70 20.91 18.62
C PRO A 148 -32.53 21.60 17.53
N GLY A 149 -33.51 20.87 16.97
CA GLY A 149 -34.40 21.42 15.94
C GLY A 149 -33.74 21.71 14.62
N LEU A 150 -32.55 21.15 14.33
CA LEU A 150 -31.84 21.35 13.06
C LEU A 150 -32.74 21.07 11.85
N TRP A 151 -33.43 19.94 11.89
CA TRP A 151 -34.26 19.45 10.77
C TRP A 151 -35.58 20.20 10.59
N GLU A 152 -35.96 21.02 11.58
CA GLU A 152 -37.15 21.88 11.52
C GLU A 152 -36.81 23.32 11.04
N MET A 153 -35.49 23.63 10.94
CA MET A 153 -35.04 24.92 10.43
C MET A 153 -35.25 25.03 8.93
N GLN A 154 -35.41 26.24 8.41
CA GLN A 154 -35.58 26.50 6.99
C GLN A 154 -34.65 27.59 6.47
N GLY A 155 -34.43 27.60 5.15
CA GLY A 155 -33.68 28.62 4.45
C GLY A 155 -32.22 28.74 4.91
N SER A 156 -31.71 29.97 4.95
CA SER A 156 -30.31 30.27 5.31
C SER A 156 -29.91 29.83 6.72
N ARG A 157 -30.88 29.82 7.64
CA ARG A 157 -30.66 29.40 9.03
C ARG A 157 -30.32 27.89 9.09
N PHE A 158 -31.08 27.05 8.35
CA PHE A 158 -30.77 25.65 8.23
C PHE A 158 -29.39 25.41 7.61
N VAL A 159 -29.11 26.09 6.49
CA VAL A 159 -27.81 25.92 5.80
C VAL A 159 -26.64 26.28 6.68
N GLY A 160 -26.74 27.41 7.40
CA GLY A 160 -25.69 27.86 8.32
C GLY A 160 -25.44 26.88 9.46
N ALA A 161 -26.52 26.44 10.16
CA ALA A 161 -26.44 25.52 11.27
C ALA A 161 -25.93 24.13 10.81
N PHE A 162 -26.44 23.64 9.68
CA PHE A 162 -26.03 22.35 9.07
C PHE A 162 -24.54 22.34 8.70
N LEU A 163 -24.07 23.35 7.96
CA LEU A 163 -22.66 23.44 7.56
C LEU A 163 -21.73 23.59 8.79
N PHE A 164 -22.13 24.40 9.76
CA PHE A 164 -21.37 24.56 11.00
C PHE A 164 -21.21 23.22 11.72
N GLU A 165 -22.31 22.49 11.92
CA GLU A 165 -22.28 21.24 12.66
C GLU A 165 -21.63 20.10 11.88
N THR A 166 -21.73 20.09 10.54
CA THR A 166 -21.12 19.06 9.69
C THR A 166 -19.60 18.94 9.94
N VAL A 167 -18.91 20.03 10.24
CA VAL A 167 -17.47 20.00 10.58
C VAL A 167 -17.24 19.17 11.85
N PHE A 168 -18.08 19.35 12.86
CA PHE A 168 -17.98 18.58 14.12
C PHE A 168 -18.40 17.11 13.94
N VAL A 169 -19.40 16.85 13.12
CA VAL A 169 -19.80 15.49 12.73
C VAL A 169 -18.63 14.79 12.03
N ALA A 170 -17.98 15.46 11.08
CA ALA A 170 -16.82 14.90 10.39
C ALA A 170 -15.67 14.54 11.34
N MET A 171 -15.42 15.34 12.37
CA MET A 171 -14.42 15.06 13.39
C MET A 171 -14.87 13.95 14.35
N ARG A 172 -16.11 13.99 14.83
CA ARG A 172 -16.63 13.09 15.85
C ARG A 172 -16.94 11.68 15.31
N VAL A 173 -17.44 11.59 14.10
CA VAL A 173 -17.85 10.33 13.45
C VAL A 173 -16.90 9.94 12.32
N GLY A 174 -16.54 10.91 11.47
CA GLY A 174 -15.76 10.66 10.27
C GLY A 174 -14.33 10.18 10.55
N LEU A 175 -13.62 10.80 11.49
CA LEU A 175 -12.26 10.39 11.85
C LEU A 175 -12.20 8.98 12.47
N PRO A 176 -13.04 8.62 13.48
CA PRO A 176 -13.13 7.26 13.97
C PRO A 176 -13.48 6.25 12.89
N LEU A 177 -14.44 6.56 12.02
CA LEU A 177 -14.83 5.69 10.93
C LEU A 177 -13.67 5.45 9.95
N LEU A 178 -12.95 6.49 9.56
CA LEU A 178 -11.76 6.38 8.71
C LEU A 178 -10.68 5.51 9.36
N LEU A 179 -10.46 5.65 10.67
CA LEU A 179 -9.51 4.83 11.41
C LEU A 179 -9.93 3.35 11.39
N VAL A 180 -11.20 3.04 11.66
CA VAL A 180 -11.71 1.67 11.64
C VAL A 180 -11.60 1.06 10.25
N VAL A 181 -12.05 1.77 9.20
CA VAL A 181 -11.98 1.31 7.82
C VAL A 181 -10.53 1.15 7.36
N GLY A 182 -9.66 2.12 7.66
CA GLY A 182 -8.23 2.05 7.33
C GLY A 182 -7.54 0.86 7.99
N THR A 183 -7.85 0.60 9.27
CA THR A 183 -7.32 -0.56 10.00
C THR A 183 -7.81 -1.88 9.40
N ALA A 184 -9.09 -1.97 9.02
CA ALA A 184 -9.65 -3.15 8.37
C ALA A 184 -9.00 -3.43 7.00
N LEU A 185 -8.78 -2.40 6.18
CA LEU A 185 -8.08 -2.52 4.90
C LEU A 185 -6.61 -2.94 5.09
N MET A 186 -5.95 -2.40 6.11
CA MET A 186 -4.59 -2.78 6.45
C MET A 186 -4.50 -4.23 6.94
N LEU A 187 -5.46 -4.68 7.75
CA LEU A 187 -5.57 -6.08 8.16
C LEU A 187 -5.76 -7.01 6.96
N ALA A 188 -6.67 -6.68 6.05
CA ALA A 188 -6.89 -7.45 4.83
C ALA A 188 -5.60 -7.55 3.98
N THR A 189 -4.85 -6.46 3.89
CA THR A 189 -3.55 -6.42 3.18
C THR A 189 -2.53 -7.31 3.87
N ALA A 190 -2.40 -7.24 5.20
CA ALA A 190 -1.47 -8.06 5.99
C ALA A 190 -1.79 -9.56 5.86
N VAL A 191 -3.08 -9.93 5.98
CA VAL A 191 -3.54 -11.32 5.79
C VAL A 191 -3.17 -11.82 4.39
N ARG A 192 -3.42 -11.01 3.36
CA ARG A 192 -3.07 -11.39 1.99
C ARG A 192 -1.56 -11.58 1.81
N GLN A 193 -0.74 -10.70 2.34
CA GLN A 193 0.72 -10.85 2.30
C GLN A 193 1.19 -12.11 3.03
N GLY A 194 0.58 -12.43 4.18
CA GLY A 194 0.85 -13.67 4.90
C GLY A 194 0.51 -14.91 4.08
N VAL A 195 -0.60 -14.91 3.36
CA VAL A 195 -0.99 -16.00 2.45
C VAL A 195 0.01 -16.12 1.29
N LEU A 196 0.40 -14.99 0.68
CA LEU A 196 1.37 -14.97 -0.43
C LEU A 196 2.75 -15.46 0.03
N TYR A 197 3.21 -15.06 1.20
CA TYR A 197 4.43 -15.56 1.80
C TYR A 197 4.41 -17.08 1.98
N ARG A 198 3.33 -17.61 2.61
CA ARG A 198 3.18 -19.06 2.82
C ARG A 198 3.20 -19.86 1.49
N ARG A 199 2.51 -19.34 0.47
CA ARG A 199 2.48 -19.95 -0.87
C ARG A 199 3.88 -19.95 -1.52
N ALA A 200 4.59 -18.83 -1.42
CA ALA A 200 5.93 -18.71 -1.97
C ALA A 200 6.92 -19.66 -1.28
N VAL A 201 6.85 -19.81 0.05
CA VAL A 201 7.68 -20.75 0.81
C VAL A 201 7.32 -22.22 0.45
N ALA A 202 6.04 -22.55 0.34
CA ALA A 202 5.62 -23.91 -0.03
C ALA A 202 6.09 -24.28 -1.45
N GLY A 203 6.01 -23.34 -2.40
CA GLY A 203 6.54 -23.55 -3.75
C GLY A 203 8.06 -23.73 -3.78
N ALA A 204 8.79 -23.06 -2.88
CA ALA A 204 10.24 -23.21 -2.77
C ALA A 204 10.69 -24.56 -2.16
N ALA A 205 9.80 -25.27 -1.46
CA ALA A 205 10.11 -26.58 -0.88
C ALA A 205 9.89 -27.75 -1.87
N THR A 206 9.26 -27.48 -3.02
CA THR A 206 8.92 -28.48 -4.05
C THR A 206 9.75 -28.34 -5.33
N SER A 207 10.58 -27.31 -5.43
CA SER A 207 11.55 -27.07 -6.51
C SER A 207 12.96 -27.50 -6.11
#